data_1b063f6e8d68a3af18007276a7b8ec6b
#
_entry.id   1b063f6e8d68a3af18007276a7b8ec6b
#
_cell.length_a   1.000
_cell.length_b   1.000
_cell.length_c   1.000
_cell.angle_alpha   90.00
_cell.angle_beta   90.00
_cell.angle_gamma   90.00
#
_symmetry.space_group_name_H-M   'P 1'
#
loop_
_entity.id
_entity.type
_entity.pdbx_description
1 polymer ?
#
loop_
_entity_poly.entity_id
_entity_poly.type
_entity_poly.pdbx_seq_one_letter_code
_entity_poly.pdbx_strand_id
1 'polypeptide(L)'
;MSDQAKLAPVSVSVDNPEDWADILTQLAAGTGEPSTLTLDLVTTTVGSAVPILFAADASGNMDLLRGTFGSAVIAQCQRNVGSFSGDTPNAVLLHLVGTPVQDGGRVLRVHLLVDTRSPDASQHATSQFWDFTFNAQVTVGQSTCPNCGAPLGSGELICDHCHTDVRRTVEAPLVVNRLELY
;
A
#
# COMPACT_ATOMS: atom_id res chain seq x y z
N MET A 1 -15.87 -3.04 18.68
CA MET A 1 -16.23 -3.03 17.23
C MET A 1 -15.54 -1.81 16.65
N SER A 2 -14.33 -2.01 16.17
CA SER A 2 -13.60 -0.92 15.51
C SER A 2 -14.24 -0.73 14.14
N ASP A 3 -15.04 0.32 14.03
CA ASP A 3 -15.47 0.88 12.77
C ASP A 3 -14.21 1.42 12.08
N GLN A 4 -13.50 0.55 11.35
CA GLN A 4 -12.60 1.03 10.33
C GLN A 4 -13.50 1.69 9.30
N ALA A 5 -13.72 2.98 9.48
CA ALA A 5 -14.37 3.80 8.48
C ALA A 5 -13.62 3.49 7.17
N LYS A 6 -14.29 2.72 6.29
CA LYS A 6 -13.73 2.35 5.00
C LYS A 6 -13.47 3.66 4.26
N LEU A 7 -12.22 4.09 4.27
CA LEU A 7 -11.81 5.31 3.57
C LEU A 7 -12.26 5.20 2.12
N ALA A 8 -12.92 6.22 1.63
CA ALA A 8 -13.35 6.24 0.24
C ALA A 8 -12.11 6.23 -0.66
N PRO A 9 -12.09 5.35 -1.68
CA PRO A 9 -10.99 5.35 -2.64
C PRO A 9 -10.96 6.66 -3.42
N VAL A 10 -9.76 7.11 -3.76
CA VAL A 10 -9.57 8.24 -4.68
C VAL A 10 -9.62 7.79 -6.12
N SER A 11 -10.00 8.70 -7.02
CA SER A 11 -9.97 8.42 -8.46
C SER A 11 -8.53 8.33 -8.95
N VAL A 12 -8.26 7.35 -9.79
CA VAL A 12 -6.94 7.13 -10.41
C VAL A 12 -7.11 7.23 -11.93
N SER A 13 -6.40 8.16 -12.55
CA SER A 13 -6.22 8.23 -13.99
C SER A 13 -4.85 7.72 -14.38
N VAL A 14 -4.74 7.16 -15.57
CA VAL A 14 -3.50 6.52 -16.05
C VAL A 14 -3.01 7.28 -17.26
N ASP A 15 -1.74 7.63 -17.26
CA ASP A 15 -1.06 8.16 -18.43
C ASP A 15 -0.60 7.00 -19.32
N ASN A 16 -0.82 7.12 -20.64
CA ASN A 16 -0.45 6.15 -21.65
C ASN A 16 -0.86 4.70 -21.34
N PRO A 17 -2.15 4.36 -21.27
CA PRO A 17 -2.61 3.02 -20.92
C PRO A 17 -2.12 1.92 -21.89
N GLU A 18 -1.71 2.29 -23.11
CA GLU A 18 -1.17 1.36 -24.11
C GLU A 18 0.21 0.83 -23.67
N ASP A 19 1.07 1.68 -23.13
CA ASP A 19 2.40 1.28 -22.62
C ASP A 19 2.27 0.28 -21.45
N TRP A 20 1.20 0.40 -20.65
CA TRP A 20 0.93 -0.51 -19.55
C TRP A 20 0.66 -1.95 -20.03
N ALA A 21 -0.09 -2.11 -21.10
CA ALA A 21 -0.42 -3.43 -21.65
C ALA A 21 0.84 -4.20 -22.05
N ASP A 22 1.78 -3.53 -22.69
CA ASP A 22 3.04 -4.13 -23.15
C ASP A 22 3.92 -4.54 -21.98
N ILE A 23 4.04 -3.69 -20.96
CA ILE A 23 4.88 -3.95 -19.79
C ILE A 23 4.27 -5.05 -18.91
N LEU A 24 2.96 -5.04 -18.69
CA LEU A 24 2.29 -6.10 -17.95
C LEU A 24 2.44 -7.45 -18.66
N THR A 25 2.41 -7.45 -20.00
CA THR A 25 2.65 -8.65 -20.81
C THR A 25 4.09 -9.16 -20.66
N GLN A 26 5.08 -8.26 -20.67
CA GLN A 26 6.49 -8.61 -20.47
C GLN A 26 6.74 -9.18 -19.06
N LEU A 27 6.13 -8.60 -18.03
CA LEU A 27 6.20 -9.09 -16.66
C LEU A 27 5.60 -10.51 -16.52
N ALA A 28 4.46 -10.75 -17.16
CA ALA A 28 3.83 -12.04 -17.18
C ALA A 28 4.72 -13.12 -17.85
N ALA A 29 5.35 -12.76 -18.95
CA ALA A 29 6.23 -13.68 -19.69
C ALA A 29 7.49 -14.05 -18.90
N GLY A 30 8.02 -13.13 -18.06
CA GLY A 30 9.21 -13.36 -17.24
C GLY A 30 9.00 -14.28 -16.04
N THR A 31 7.75 -14.47 -15.59
CA THR A 31 7.43 -15.26 -14.39
C THR A 31 7.01 -16.71 -14.69
N GLY A 32 6.70 -17.04 -15.95
CA GLY A 32 6.24 -18.37 -16.36
C GLY A 32 4.85 -18.76 -15.85
N GLU A 33 4.19 -17.91 -15.07
CA GLU A 33 2.83 -18.08 -14.57
C GLU A 33 1.88 -17.07 -15.26
N PRO A 34 0.60 -17.42 -15.45
CA PRO A 34 -0.37 -16.46 -15.92
C PRO A 34 -0.45 -15.31 -14.91
N SER A 35 -0.05 -14.13 -15.34
CA SER A 35 -0.03 -12.95 -14.47
C SER A 35 -1.47 -12.55 -14.11
N THR A 36 -1.76 -12.52 -12.83
CA THR A 36 -2.97 -11.87 -12.29
C THR A 36 -2.81 -10.34 -12.23
N LEU A 37 -1.63 -9.83 -12.61
CA LEU A 37 -1.34 -8.42 -12.61
C LEU A 37 -2.03 -7.73 -13.79
N THR A 38 -3.03 -6.92 -13.50
CA THR A 38 -3.77 -6.14 -14.48
C THR A 38 -3.70 -4.66 -14.14
N LEU A 39 -3.91 -3.80 -15.12
CA LEU A 39 -3.99 -2.35 -14.89
C LEU A 39 -5.11 -2.01 -13.88
N ASP A 40 -6.25 -2.69 -13.98
CA ASP A 40 -7.37 -2.52 -13.07
C ASP A 40 -6.97 -2.86 -11.62
N LEU A 41 -6.22 -3.93 -11.39
CA LEU A 41 -5.71 -4.29 -10.07
C LEU A 41 -4.76 -3.20 -9.54
N VAL A 42 -3.86 -2.68 -10.37
CA VAL A 42 -2.92 -1.61 -9.96
C VAL A 42 -3.68 -0.33 -9.60
N THR A 43 -4.59 0.13 -10.45
CA THR A 43 -5.36 1.36 -10.22
C THR A 43 -6.27 1.24 -9.01
N THR A 44 -6.94 0.11 -8.81
CA THR A 44 -7.78 -0.16 -7.64
C THR A 44 -6.94 -0.18 -6.35
N THR A 45 -5.76 -0.80 -6.39
CA THR A 45 -4.85 -0.85 -5.25
C THR A 45 -4.35 0.55 -4.89
N VAL A 46 -3.90 1.34 -5.88
CA VAL A 46 -3.45 2.72 -5.68
C VAL A 46 -4.58 3.58 -5.10
N GLY A 47 -5.77 3.51 -5.72
CA GLY A 47 -6.94 4.29 -5.29
C GLY A 47 -7.35 4.02 -3.84
N SER A 48 -7.13 2.81 -3.36
CA SER A 48 -7.40 2.42 -1.97
C SER A 48 -6.24 2.73 -1.03
N ALA A 49 -5.01 2.54 -1.48
CA ALA A 49 -3.80 2.66 -0.67
C ALA A 49 -3.42 4.12 -0.36
N VAL A 50 -3.63 5.04 -1.31
CA VAL A 50 -3.30 6.46 -1.12
C VAL A 50 -4.06 7.08 0.06
N PRO A 51 -5.40 6.97 0.16
CA PRO A 51 -6.12 7.48 1.34
C PRO A 51 -5.66 6.85 2.65
N ILE A 52 -5.34 5.56 2.64
CA ILE A 52 -4.84 4.85 3.82
C ILE A 52 -3.50 5.41 4.28
N LEU A 53 -2.58 5.68 3.34
CA LEU A 53 -1.28 6.28 3.63
C LEU A 53 -1.42 7.65 4.29
N PHE A 54 -2.25 8.52 3.73
CA PHE A 54 -2.50 9.86 4.27
C PHE A 54 -3.19 9.81 5.64
N ALA A 55 -4.16 8.92 5.83
CA ALA A 55 -4.84 8.74 7.11
C ALA A 55 -3.91 8.20 8.20
N ALA A 56 -3.02 7.26 7.85
CA ALA A 56 -2.01 6.73 8.75
C ALA A 56 -1.04 7.83 9.19
N ASP A 57 -0.57 8.66 8.25
CA ASP A 57 0.32 9.78 8.53
C ASP A 57 -0.35 10.84 9.43
N ALA A 58 -1.58 11.21 9.14
CA ALA A 58 -2.31 12.22 9.89
C ALA A 58 -2.66 11.76 11.31
N SER A 59 -2.99 10.48 11.50
CA SER A 59 -3.39 9.92 12.80
C SER A 59 -2.22 9.34 13.60
N GLY A 60 -1.07 9.11 12.98
CA GLY A 60 0.04 8.34 13.55
C GLY A 60 -0.26 6.84 13.70
N ASN A 61 -1.41 6.37 13.22
CA ASN A 61 -1.82 4.97 13.31
C ASN A 61 -1.28 4.16 12.13
N MET A 62 -0.07 3.63 12.27
CA MET A 62 0.59 2.84 11.22
C MET A 62 -0.02 1.45 11.00
N ASP A 63 -0.90 0.98 11.89
CA ASP A 63 -1.61 -0.29 11.70
C ASP A 63 -2.57 -0.24 10.49
N LEU A 64 -3.00 0.94 10.08
CA LEU A 64 -3.78 1.15 8.87
C LEU A 64 -3.04 0.69 7.59
N LEU A 65 -1.70 0.74 7.61
CA LEU A 65 -0.85 0.36 6.46
C LEU A 65 -0.71 -1.15 6.29
N ARG A 66 -1.08 -1.95 7.30
CA ARG A 66 -0.90 -3.40 7.27
C ARG A 66 -1.74 -4.06 6.18
N GLY A 67 -1.15 -5.01 5.49
CA GLY A 67 -1.79 -5.74 4.39
C GLY A 67 -1.69 -5.06 3.02
N THR A 68 -1.32 -3.78 2.97
CA THR A 68 -1.11 -3.03 1.72
C THR A 68 0.35 -2.61 1.55
N PHE A 69 1.00 -2.24 2.66
CA PHE A 69 2.39 -1.79 2.67
C PHE A 69 3.29 -2.79 3.37
N GLY A 70 4.48 -3.00 2.83
CA GLY A 70 5.50 -3.85 3.42
C GLY A 70 6.10 -3.24 4.69
N SER A 71 6.70 -4.08 5.53
CA SER A 71 7.24 -3.68 6.84
C SER A 71 8.28 -2.56 6.76
N ALA A 72 9.08 -2.53 5.69
CA ALA A 72 10.09 -1.47 5.48
C ALA A 72 9.43 -0.10 5.25
N VAL A 73 8.34 -0.05 4.48
CA VAL A 73 7.57 1.19 4.25
C VAL A 73 6.86 1.62 5.53
N ILE A 74 6.25 0.69 6.26
CA ILE A 74 5.62 0.99 7.56
C ILE A 74 6.64 1.60 8.53
N ALA A 75 7.83 1.01 8.65
CA ALA A 75 8.90 1.54 9.48
C ALA A 75 9.41 2.92 9.00
N GLN A 76 9.42 3.16 7.70
CA GLN A 76 9.75 4.47 7.14
C GLN A 76 8.68 5.51 7.53
N CYS A 77 7.40 5.20 7.37
CA CYS A 77 6.29 6.08 7.74
C CYS A 77 6.29 6.39 9.25
N GLN A 78 6.58 5.39 10.09
CA GLN A 78 6.71 5.61 11.55
C GLN A 78 7.78 6.65 11.92
N ARG A 79 8.88 6.71 11.17
CA ARG A 79 9.96 7.68 11.40
C ARG A 79 9.63 9.08 10.87
N ASN A 80 8.71 9.18 9.93
CA ASN A 80 8.40 10.40 9.20
C ASN A 80 6.91 10.78 9.31
N VAL A 81 6.31 10.56 10.47
CA VAL A 81 4.90 10.95 10.73
C VAL A 81 4.73 12.45 10.52
N GLY A 82 3.64 12.83 9.87
CA GLY A 82 3.34 14.23 9.54
C GLY A 82 3.94 14.71 8.21
N SER A 83 4.47 13.79 7.39
CA SER A 83 5.05 14.13 6.08
C SER A 83 4.04 14.78 5.12
N PHE A 84 2.76 14.45 5.28
CA PHE A 84 1.66 15.00 4.46
C PHE A 84 0.90 16.14 5.15
N SER A 85 1.35 16.59 6.31
CA SER A 85 0.83 17.78 7.03
C SER A 85 -0.70 17.81 7.22
N GLY A 86 -1.35 16.64 7.27
CA GLY A 86 -2.80 16.51 7.38
C GLY A 86 -3.56 16.77 6.07
N ASP A 87 -2.87 16.75 4.96
CA ASP A 87 -3.46 16.88 3.63
C ASP A 87 -4.44 15.73 3.32
N THR A 88 -5.42 16.02 2.48
CA THR A 88 -6.39 15.04 2.01
C THR A 88 -6.18 14.76 0.52
N PRO A 89 -5.96 13.51 0.10
CA PRO A 89 -5.80 13.17 -1.30
C PRO A 89 -7.16 13.27 -2.03
N ASN A 90 -7.16 13.84 -3.24
CA ASN A 90 -8.36 13.99 -4.08
C ASN A 90 -8.34 13.09 -5.30
N ALA A 91 -7.21 13.05 -6.00
CA ALA A 91 -7.03 12.29 -7.23
C ALA A 91 -5.57 11.87 -7.41
N VAL A 92 -5.35 10.87 -8.23
CA VAL A 92 -4.01 10.38 -8.57
C VAL A 92 -3.87 10.29 -10.08
N LEU A 93 -2.78 10.81 -10.60
CA LEU A 93 -2.29 10.51 -11.93
C LEU A 93 -1.16 9.50 -11.83
N LEU A 94 -1.34 8.35 -12.47
CA LEU A 94 -0.45 7.21 -12.42
C LEU A 94 0.38 7.13 -13.70
N HIS A 95 1.70 7.16 -13.57
CA HIS A 95 2.64 6.95 -14.65
C HIS A 95 3.43 5.66 -14.43
N LEU A 96 3.60 4.89 -15.47
CA LEU A 96 4.48 3.73 -15.45
C LEU A 96 5.92 4.17 -15.66
N VAL A 97 6.81 3.81 -14.73
CA VAL A 97 8.24 4.15 -14.82
C VAL A 97 9.07 2.97 -15.34
N GLY A 98 8.52 1.77 -15.24
CA GLY A 98 9.18 0.56 -15.68
C GLY A 98 9.34 -0.46 -14.56
N THR A 99 10.05 -1.54 -14.87
CA THR A 99 10.37 -2.57 -13.88
C THR A 99 11.86 -2.49 -13.58
N PRO A 100 12.25 -2.30 -12.32
CA PRO A 100 13.63 -2.48 -11.95
C PRO A 100 14.06 -3.92 -12.31
N VAL A 101 15.17 -4.08 -13.00
CA VAL A 101 15.72 -5.38 -13.43
C VAL A 101 16.10 -6.28 -12.23
N GLN A 102 16.01 -5.77 -11.01
CA GLN A 102 16.31 -6.47 -9.77
C GLN A 102 15.10 -7.27 -9.28
N ASP A 103 15.33 -8.44 -8.73
CA ASP A 103 14.37 -9.35 -8.09
C ASP A 103 13.50 -10.24 -9.01
N GLY A 104 14.04 -10.72 -10.13
CA GLY A 104 13.38 -11.76 -10.92
C GLY A 104 12.07 -11.33 -11.59
N GLY A 105 11.89 -10.05 -11.86
CA GLY A 105 10.75 -9.53 -12.64
C GLY A 105 9.43 -9.40 -11.87
N ARG A 106 9.47 -9.43 -10.53
CA ARG A 106 8.27 -9.33 -9.68
C ARG A 106 8.01 -7.95 -9.09
N VAL A 107 8.73 -6.94 -9.54
CA VAL A 107 8.59 -5.56 -9.05
C VAL A 107 8.10 -4.65 -10.17
N LEU A 108 7.05 -3.89 -9.89
CA LEU A 108 6.52 -2.85 -10.77
C LEU A 108 6.74 -1.49 -10.13
N ARG A 109 7.52 -0.61 -10.78
CA ARG A 109 7.70 0.78 -10.35
C ARG A 109 6.70 1.70 -11.04
N VAL A 110 6.01 2.48 -10.23
CA VAL A 110 5.08 3.51 -10.68
C VAL A 110 5.41 4.86 -10.07
N HIS A 111 5.11 5.91 -10.80
CA HIS A 111 5.15 7.29 -10.33
C HIS A 111 3.73 7.78 -10.13
N LEU A 112 3.44 8.35 -8.99
CA LEU A 112 2.17 8.91 -8.61
C LEU A 112 2.29 10.42 -8.46
N LEU A 113 1.46 11.17 -9.19
CA LEU A 113 1.17 12.56 -8.86
C LEU A 113 -0.16 12.56 -8.10
N VAL A 114 -0.10 12.86 -6.81
CA VAL A 114 -1.26 12.87 -5.93
C VAL A 114 -1.70 14.30 -5.72
N ASP A 115 -2.86 14.65 -6.27
CA ASP A 115 -3.50 15.93 -5.97
C ASP A 115 -4.02 15.90 -4.54
N THR A 116 -3.63 16.89 -3.76
CA THR A 116 -3.97 17.00 -2.36
C THR A 116 -4.62 18.33 -2.04
N ARG A 117 -5.43 18.33 -0.98
CA ARG A 117 -5.99 19.54 -0.38
C ARG A 117 -5.50 19.64 1.05
N SER A 118 -4.87 20.75 1.35
CA SER A 118 -4.44 21.10 2.72
C SER A 118 -5.62 21.57 3.59
N PRO A 119 -5.47 21.56 4.91
CA PRO A 119 -6.49 22.05 5.85
C PRO A 119 -6.90 23.52 5.62
N ASP A 120 -6.03 24.35 5.04
CA ASP A 120 -6.31 25.74 4.66
C ASP A 120 -7.04 25.87 3.30
N ALA A 121 -7.46 24.74 2.71
CA ALA A 121 -8.09 24.62 1.40
C ALA A 121 -7.19 24.92 0.19
N SER A 122 -5.89 25.11 0.38
CA SER A 122 -4.94 25.17 -0.74
C SER A 122 -4.81 23.81 -1.42
N GLN A 123 -4.53 23.86 -2.71
CA GLN A 123 -4.32 22.66 -3.54
C GLN A 123 -2.86 22.57 -3.97
N HIS A 124 -2.30 21.39 -3.87
CA HIS A 124 -0.97 21.12 -4.40
C HIS A 124 -0.87 19.64 -4.80
N ALA A 125 0.21 19.28 -5.47
CA ALA A 125 0.46 17.90 -5.85
C ALA A 125 1.71 17.39 -5.14
N THR A 126 1.66 16.16 -4.67
CA THR A 126 2.83 15.44 -4.17
C THR A 126 3.29 14.42 -5.19
N SER A 127 4.59 14.32 -5.39
CA SER A 127 5.22 13.34 -6.27
C SER A 127 5.72 12.16 -5.46
N GLN A 128 5.32 10.95 -5.84
CA GLN A 128 5.67 9.74 -5.11
C GLN A 128 6.09 8.64 -6.08
N PHE A 129 7.10 7.86 -5.74
CA PHE A 129 7.45 6.62 -6.46
C PHE A 129 7.15 5.42 -5.57
N TRP A 130 6.39 4.48 -6.10
CA TRP A 130 6.03 3.25 -5.42
C TRP A 130 6.56 2.04 -6.18
N ASP A 131 7.20 1.12 -5.46
CA ASP A 131 7.54 -0.19 -5.97
C ASP A 131 6.56 -1.21 -5.43
N PHE A 132 5.75 -1.77 -6.32
CA PHE A 132 4.86 -2.87 -6.01
C PHE A 132 5.58 -4.21 -6.19
N THR A 133 5.47 -5.06 -5.19
CA THR A 133 5.73 -6.50 -5.32
C THR A 133 4.39 -7.21 -5.45
N PHE A 134 4.24 -8.08 -6.43
CA PHE A 134 3.04 -8.85 -6.65
C PHE A 134 3.24 -10.32 -6.25
N ASN A 135 2.12 -11.01 -5.91
CA ASN A 135 2.11 -12.32 -5.27
C ASN A 135 2.97 -12.35 -3.98
N ALA A 136 2.90 -11.27 -3.21
CA ALA A 136 3.64 -11.12 -1.97
C ALA A 136 2.91 -11.79 -0.80
N GLN A 137 3.68 -12.31 0.15
CA GLN A 137 3.14 -12.74 1.44
C GLN A 137 3.25 -11.60 2.45
N VAL A 138 2.15 -11.30 3.13
CA VAL A 138 2.08 -10.25 4.13
C VAL A 138 1.73 -10.84 5.48
N THR A 139 2.51 -10.49 6.51
CA THR A 139 2.20 -10.87 7.88
C THR A 139 1.20 -9.89 8.48
N VAL A 140 0.05 -10.39 8.88
CA VAL A 140 -1.05 -9.61 9.46
C VAL A 140 -1.25 -10.03 10.92
N GLY A 141 -1.44 -9.05 11.81
CA GLY A 141 -1.88 -9.31 13.18
C GLY A 141 -3.37 -9.70 13.23
N GLN A 142 -3.77 -10.44 14.26
CA GLN A 142 -5.15 -10.79 14.53
C GLN A 142 -5.74 -9.85 15.59
N SER A 143 -7.06 -9.70 15.62
CA SER A 143 -7.77 -8.88 16.62
C SER A 143 -8.08 -9.64 17.91
N THR A 144 -8.07 -10.98 17.88
CA THR A 144 -8.30 -11.86 19.01
C THR A 144 -7.30 -13.02 19.00
N CYS A 145 -6.84 -13.42 20.15
CA CYS A 145 -5.95 -14.57 20.26
C CYS A 145 -6.67 -15.89 19.94
N PRO A 146 -6.20 -16.69 18.96
CA PRO A 146 -6.85 -17.93 18.60
C PRO A 146 -6.72 -19.02 19.68
N ASN A 147 -5.78 -18.86 20.61
CA ASN A 147 -5.55 -19.84 21.67
C ASN A 147 -6.36 -19.57 22.94
N CYS A 148 -6.41 -18.32 23.41
CA CYS A 148 -7.09 -17.99 24.68
C CYS A 148 -8.29 -17.05 24.53
N GLY A 149 -8.60 -16.56 23.32
CA GLY A 149 -9.72 -15.67 23.05
C GLY A 149 -9.56 -14.23 23.57
N ALA A 150 -8.42 -13.90 24.18
CA ALA A 150 -8.18 -12.54 24.66
C ALA A 150 -8.16 -11.53 23.51
N PRO A 151 -8.70 -10.31 23.71
CA PRO A 151 -8.57 -9.24 22.73
C PRO A 151 -7.10 -8.85 22.60
N LEU A 152 -6.67 -8.65 21.37
CA LEU A 152 -5.30 -8.22 21.04
C LEU A 152 -5.32 -6.75 20.66
N GLY A 153 -4.33 -6.01 21.13
CA GLY A 153 -4.09 -4.64 20.72
C GLY A 153 -3.74 -4.56 19.23
N SER A 154 -3.94 -3.39 18.64
CA SER A 154 -3.57 -3.15 17.24
C SER A 154 -2.09 -3.39 17.05
N GLY A 155 -1.77 -4.39 16.23
CA GLY A 155 -0.39 -4.74 15.90
C GLY A 155 0.31 -5.69 16.86
N GLU A 156 -0.33 -6.21 17.87
CA GLU A 156 0.22 -7.30 18.67
C GLU A 156 0.42 -8.54 17.81
N LEU A 157 1.63 -9.07 17.85
CA LEU A 157 2.03 -10.27 17.12
C LEU A 157 2.25 -11.47 18.06
N ILE A 158 2.24 -11.21 19.36
CA ILE A 158 2.32 -12.19 20.44
C ILE A 158 1.27 -11.80 21.46
N CYS A 159 0.47 -12.74 21.89
CA CYS A 159 -0.57 -12.51 22.90
C CYS A 159 0.07 -12.30 24.29
N ASP A 160 -0.21 -11.17 24.94
CA ASP A 160 0.30 -10.86 26.27
C ASP A 160 -0.23 -11.81 27.35
N HIS A 161 -1.40 -12.43 27.14
CA HIS A 161 -2.01 -13.34 28.12
C HIS A 161 -1.45 -14.75 28.09
N CYS A 162 -1.22 -15.33 26.91
CA CYS A 162 -0.81 -16.73 26.78
C CYS A 162 0.48 -16.91 25.98
N HIS A 163 1.10 -15.82 25.55
CA HIS A 163 2.34 -15.77 24.79
C HIS A 163 2.33 -16.54 23.47
N THR A 164 1.13 -16.84 22.94
CA THR A 164 0.98 -17.48 21.62
C THR A 164 1.31 -16.47 20.53
N ASP A 165 2.04 -16.90 19.52
CA ASP A 165 2.25 -16.12 18.29
C ASP A 165 0.93 -16.05 17.51
N VAL A 166 0.44 -14.84 17.29
CA VAL A 166 -0.85 -14.56 16.66
C VAL A 166 -0.71 -14.00 15.24
N ARG A 167 0.52 -14.04 14.71
CA ARG A 167 0.77 -13.68 13.32
C ARG A 167 0.15 -14.71 12.38
N ARG A 168 -0.43 -14.23 11.31
CA ARG A 168 -0.78 -15.05 10.16
C ARG A 168 -0.16 -14.46 8.90
N THR A 169 0.25 -15.32 8.00
CA THR A 169 0.69 -14.91 6.67
C THR A 169 -0.49 -15.04 5.71
N VAL A 170 -0.78 -14.00 4.97
CA VAL A 170 -1.78 -13.98 3.92
C VAL A 170 -1.10 -13.66 2.59
N GLU A 171 -1.59 -14.25 1.53
CA GLU A 171 -1.16 -13.90 0.19
C GLU A 171 -1.85 -12.60 -0.23
N ALA A 172 -1.08 -11.61 -0.63
CA ALA A 172 -1.58 -10.33 -1.11
C ALA A 172 -1.23 -10.18 -2.60
N PRO A 173 -2.19 -9.76 -3.44
CA PRO A 173 -1.95 -9.64 -4.88
C PRO A 173 -0.90 -8.54 -5.19
N LEU A 174 -0.93 -7.44 -4.46
CA LEU A 174 0.02 -6.33 -4.58
C LEU A 174 0.38 -5.78 -3.21
N VAL A 175 1.67 -5.50 -2.99
CA VAL A 175 2.19 -4.85 -1.78
C VAL A 175 3.16 -3.76 -2.18
N VAL A 176 3.02 -2.58 -1.57
CA VAL A 176 3.98 -1.48 -1.72
C VAL A 176 5.18 -1.75 -0.83
N ASN A 177 6.32 -2.12 -1.41
CA ASN A 177 7.54 -2.45 -0.67
C ASN A 177 8.56 -1.32 -0.61
N ARG A 178 8.40 -0.30 -1.44
CA ARG A 178 9.23 0.90 -1.43
C ARG A 178 8.36 2.12 -1.72
N LEU A 179 8.62 3.18 -0.98
CA LEU A 179 7.97 4.49 -1.11
C LEU A 179 9.06 5.57 -1.09
N GLU A 180 9.10 6.39 -2.14
CA GLU A 180 9.93 7.59 -2.21
C GLU A 180 9.02 8.80 -2.40
N LEU A 181 9.23 9.84 -1.59
CA LEU A 181 8.51 11.12 -1.62
C LEU A 181 9.42 12.21 -2.18
N TYR A 182 8.88 13.10 -3.02
CA TYR A 182 9.59 14.23 -3.62
C TYR A 182 8.77 15.52 -3.54
#